data_d5d529887876534fb0360059e40b9638
#
_entry.id   d5d529887876534fb0360059e40b9638
#
_cell.length_a   1.000
_cell.length_b   1.000
_cell.length_c   1.000
_cell.angle_alpha   90.00
_cell.angle_beta   90.00
_cell.angle_gamma   90.00
#
_symmetry.space_group_name_H-M   'P 1'
#
loop_
_entity.id
_entity.type
_entity.pdbx_description
1 polymer ?
#
loop_
_entity_poly.entity_id
_entity_poly.type
_entity_poly.pdbx_seq_one_letter_code
_entity_poly.pdbx_strand_id
1 'polypeptide(L)'
;MFERKLTKKITVGGVEIGALSPVSVQSMCNTKTHDVEATVEQIKRLRAAGCDIVRLAIPDMAAAEAISEIKEKTDMPLVADIHFDYRLALAVAERGIDKIRINPGNIGSEENVSKVAEACRKRNIPIRIGVNGGSLEKPLLEKYGHPCPEAMLESAKRHIKLLNKYDFDDICISMKSSSVPLTIAAYRLASGELSYPLHVGVTETGTAWNGTIQSAVGIGTLLSEGIGDTVRVSLTADPVEEVKTAIAILKSVGLRQGIRLVSCPTCGRTNIDLISLANEVEKRISGIDRNITVAVMGCVVNGPGEAREADYGIAGGKDCGLLFKHGEVLGTYPYDRLCDALIDLIEKDV
;
A
#
# COMPACT_ATOMS: atom_id res chain seq x y z
N MET A 1 -8.03 6.41 -17.79
CA MET A 1 -6.98 5.82 -16.94
C MET A 1 -5.82 6.81 -16.97
N PHE A 2 -5.25 7.15 -15.83
CA PHE A 2 -4.13 8.09 -15.75
C PHE A 2 -2.90 7.49 -16.40
N GLU A 3 -2.13 8.27 -17.14
CA GLU A 3 -0.86 7.83 -17.67
C GLU A 3 0.16 7.79 -16.53
N ARG A 4 0.65 6.59 -16.20
CA ARG A 4 1.65 6.43 -15.14
C ARG A 4 3.02 6.83 -15.66
N LYS A 5 3.79 7.52 -14.82
CA LYS A 5 5.17 7.86 -15.14
C LYS A 5 6.02 6.59 -15.26
N LEU A 6 6.77 6.49 -16.35
CA LEU A 6 7.76 5.43 -16.53
C LEU A 6 8.97 5.69 -15.60
N THR A 7 9.26 4.73 -14.73
CA THR A 7 10.40 4.73 -13.82
C THR A 7 11.33 3.54 -14.12
N LYS A 8 12.54 3.55 -13.57
CA LYS A 8 13.42 2.38 -13.60
C LYS A 8 12.75 1.19 -12.91
N LYS A 9 13.09 -0.02 -13.34
CA LYS A 9 12.61 -1.26 -12.70
C LYS A 9 13.60 -1.74 -11.66
N ILE A 10 13.09 -2.17 -10.50
CA ILE A 10 13.78 -2.98 -9.50
C ILE A 10 12.94 -4.22 -9.18
N THR A 11 13.57 -5.26 -8.64
CA THR A 11 12.85 -6.49 -8.24
C THR A 11 13.11 -6.78 -6.76
N VAL A 12 12.05 -7.13 -6.03
CA VAL A 12 12.09 -7.41 -4.59
C VAL A 12 11.46 -8.78 -4.35
N GLY A 13 12.26 -9.83 -4.14
CA GLY A 13 11.74 -11.18 -3.90
C GLY A 13 10.77 -11.66 -4.99
N GLY A 14 11.02 -11.32 -6.27
CA GLY A 14 10.14 -11.65 -7.39
C GLY A 14 9.06 -10.60 -7.71
N VAL A 15 8.80 -9.62 -6.83
CA VAL A 15 7.86 -8.52 -7.09
C VAL A 15 8.59 -7.41 -7.84
N GLU A 16 8.13 -7.10 -9.05
CA GLU A 16 8.63 -5.98 -9.85
C GLU A 16 8.05 -4.64 -9.36
N ILE A 17 8.88 -3.61 -9.28
CA ILE A 17 8.52 -2.25 -8.89
C ILE A 17 9.07 -1.28 -9.93
N GLY A 18 8.25 -0.37 -10.41
CA GLY A 18 8.61 0.53 -11.51
C GLY A 18 8.31 -0.05 -12.88
N ALA A 19 8.75 0.61 -13.95
CA ALA A 19 8.55 0.21 -15.35
C ALA A 19 7.08 -0.13 -15.70
N LEU A 20 6.13 0.60 -15.10
CA LEU A 20 4.69 0.40 -15.24
C LEU A 20 4.14 -0.92 -14.67
N SER A 21 4.95 -1.70 -13.94
CA SER A 21 4.47 -2.87 -13.19
C SER A 21 3.31 -2.49 -12.25
N PRO A 22 2.42 -3.42 -11.85
CA PRO A 22 1.35 -3.13 -10.90
C PRO A 22 1.87 -2.47 -9.62
N VAL A 23 1.13 -1.50 -9.09
CA VAL A 23 1.52 -0.82 -7.86
C VAL A 23 1.44 -1.79 -6.69
N SER A 24 2.58 -2.08 -6.06
CA SER A 24 2.68 -3.03 -4.96
C SER A 24 2.28 -2.41 -3.62
N VAL A 25 1.62 -3.21 -2.77
CA VAL A 25 1.26 -2.87 -1.39
C VAL A 25 2.31 -3.40 -0.44
N GLN A 26 2.95 -2.53 0.32
CA GLN A 26 3.86 -2.89 1.39
C GLN A 26 3.26 -2.56 2.74
N SER A 27 3.39 -3.45 3.74
CA SER A 27 3.15 -3.16 5.14
C SER A 27 4.38 -3.46 6.00
N MET A 28 4.26 -3.32 7.31
CA MET A 28 5.38 -3.55 8.24
C MET A 28 4.89 -4.31 9.46
N CYS A 29 5.62 -5.35 9.85
CA CYS A 29 5.38 -6.02 11.12
C CYS A 29 5.63 -5.10 12.31
N ASN A 30 4.80 -5.25 13.34
CA ASN A 30 4.97 -4.61 14.64
C ASN A 30 5.46 -5.59 15.73
N THR A 31 5.72 -6.85 15.35
CA THR A 31 6.36 -7.86 16.18
C THR A 31 7.85 -7.56 16.37
N LYS A 32 8.46 -8.13 17.39
CA LYS A 32 9.92 -8.13 17.53
C LYS A 32 10.49 -9.11 16.52
N THR A 33 11.36 -8.67 15.61
CA THR A 33 11.84 -9.50 14.49
C THR A 33 12.58 -10.76 14.95
N HIS A 34 13.24 -10.74 16.11
CA HIS A 34 13.87 -11.92 16.69
C HIS A 34 12.88 -12.94 17.25
N ASP A 35 11.61 -12.57 17.46
CA ASP A 35 10.52 -13.51 17.71
C ASP A 35 10.00 -14.03 16.36
N VAL A 36 10.66 -15.07 15.88
CA VAL A 36 10.44 -15.65 14.54
C VAL A 36 9.00 -16.12 14.37
N GLU A 37 8.45 -16.84 15.35
CA GLU A 37 7.11 -17.43 15.26
C GLU A 37 6.03 -16.34 15.17
N ALA A 38 6.08 -15.35 16.06
CA ALA A 38 5.13 -14.23 16.03
C ALA A 38 5.26 -13.41 14.74
N THR A 39 6.49 -13.23 14.24
CA THR A 39 6.75 -12.49 12.99
C THR A 39 6.24 -13.24 11.77
N VAL A 40 6.47 -14.54 11.67
CA VAL A 40 5.97 -15.38 10.57
C VAL A 40 4.44 -15.43 10.57
N GLU A 41 3.81 -15.55 11.74
CA GLU A 41 2.34 -15.54 11.83
C GLU A 41 1.77 -14.19 11.37
N GLN A 42 2.39 -13.08 11.76
CA GLN A 42 1.96 -11.77 11.28
C GLN A 42 2.16 -11.60 9.77
N ILE A 43 3.27 -12.10 9.21
CA ILE A 43 3.51 -12.12 7.76
C ILE A 43 2.39 -12.88 7.03
N LYS A 44 1.98 -14.05 7.53
CA LYS A 44 0.86 -14.82 6.94
C LYS A 44 -0.45 -14.04 6.96
N ARG A 45 -0.76 -13.35 8.06
CA ARG A 45 -1.95 -12.49 8.17
C ARG A 45 -1.91 -11.34 7.18
N LEU A 46 -0.75 -10.68 7.02
CA LEU A 46 -0.56 -9.59 6.05
C LEU A 46 -0.70 -10.10 4.61
N ARG A 47 -0.13 -11.27 4.30
CA ARG A 47 -0.27 -11.91 2.99
C ARG A 47 -1.74 -12.24 2.69
N ALA A 48 -2.45 -12.84 3.63
CA ALA A 48 -3.86 -13.15 3.49
C ALA A 48 -4.74 -11.91 3.26
N ALA A 49 -4.31 -10.75 3.77
CA ALA A 49 -4.95 -9.46 3.51
C ALA A 49 -4.60 -8.85 2.14
N GLY A 50 -3.68 -9.46 1.37
CA GLY A 50 -3.26 -9.00 0.03
C GLY A 50 -2.03 -8.09 0.03
N CYS A 51 -1.18 -8.15 1.06
CA CYS A 51 0.12 -7.47 1.08
C CYS A 51 1.09 -8.16 0.10
N ASP A 52 1.82 -7.38 -0.68
CA ASP A 52 2.78 -7.89 -1.67
C ASP A 52 4.21 -7.96 -1.11
N ILE A 53 4.57 -7.09 -0.16
CA ILE A 53 5.91 -6.98 0.41
C ILE A 53 5.79 -6.63 1.90
N VAL A 54 6.55 -7.31 2.77
CA VAL A 54 6.55 -7.04 4.22
C VAL A 54 7.88 -6.45 4.66
N ARG A 55 7.85 -5.38 5.49
CA ARG A 55 9.02 -4.78 6.10
C ARG A 55 9.16 -5.22 7.56
N LEU A 56 10.40 -5.52 7.96
CA LEU A 56 10.79 -5.93 9.30
C LEU A 56 11.76 -4.89 9.89
N ALA A 57 11.60 -4.55 11.15
CA ALA A 57 12.55 -3.69 11.85
C ALA A 57 13.79 -4.52 12.23
N ILE A 58 14.99 -4.00 11.96
CA ILE A 58 16.26 -4.62 12.32
C ILE A 58 17.03 -3.69 13.27
N PRO A 59 16.66 -3.68 14.54
CA PRO A 59 17.29 -2.79 15.52
C PRO A 59 18.66 -3.29 16.00
N ASP A 60 18.92 -4.59 15.91
CA ASP A 60 20.10 -5.26 16.47
C ASP A 60 20.49 -6.51 15.68
N MET A 61 21.59 -7.15 16.08
CA MET A 61 22.11 -8.34 15.42
C MET A 61 21.21 -9.57 15.60
N ALA A 62 20.52 -9.71 16.73
CA ALA A 62 19.60 -10.81 16.96
C ALA A 62 18.42 -10.76 15.94
N ALA A 63 17.90 -9.58 15.66
CA ALA A 63 16.90 -9.38 14.62
C ALA A 63 17.44 -9.66 13.21
N ALA A 64 18.72 -9.29 12.94
CA ALA A 64 19.36 -9.59 11.67
C ALA A 64 19.58 -11.11 11.49
N GLU A 65 19.96 -11.82 12.53
CA GLU A 65 20.18 -13.28 12.53
C GLU A 65 18.89 -14.06 12.28
N ALA A 66 17.77 -13.59 12.82
CA ALA A 66 16.47 -14.22 12.65
C ALA A 66 15.97 -14.22 11.18
N ILE A 67 16.53 -13.39 10.30
CA ILE A 67 16.09 -13.29 8.90
C ILE A 67 16.22 -14.63 8.17
N SER A 68 17.28 -15.41 8.39
CA SER A 68 17.44 -16.72 7.74
C SER A 68 16.28 -17.65 8.07
N GLU A 69 15.94 -17.79 9.35
CA GLU A 69 14.88 -18.68 9.80
C GLU A 69 13.48 -18.18 9.34
N ILE A 70 13.26 -16.86 9.35
CA ILE A 70 12.02 -16.27 8.80
C ILE A 70 11.89 -16.59 7.30
N LYS A 71 12.96 -16.45 6.52
CA LYS A 71 12.98 -16.75 5.07
C LYS A 71 12.75 -18.24 4.78
N GLU A 72 13.16 -19.15 5.63
CA GLU A 72 12.86 -20.59 5.51
C GLU A 72 11.36 -20.89 5.72
N LYS A 73 10.66 -20.07 6.54
CA LYS A 73 9.27 -20.27 6.90
C LYS A 73 8.27 -19.49 6.02
N THR A 74 8.76 -18.62 5.12
CA THR A 74 7.92 -17.81 4.23
C THR A 74 8.63 -17.48 2.92
N ASP A 75 7.85 -17.49 1.83
CA ASP A 75 8.25 -17.00 0.50
C ASP A 75 7.89 -15.52 0.27
N MET A 76 7.37 -14.84 1.31
CA MET A 76 7.01 -13.43 1.24
C MET A 76 8.25 -12.57 0.98
N PRO A 77 8.21 -11.61 0.03
CA PRO A 77 9.27 -10.62 -0.14
C PRO A 77 9.47 -9.78 1.11
N LEU A 78 10.71 -9.73 1.63
CA LEU A 78 11.03 -9.07 2.90
C LEU A 78 11.94 -7.86 2.72
N VAL A 79 11.66 -6.80 3.47
CA VAL A 79 12.48 -5.57 3.52
C VAL A 79 13.04 -5.39 4.91
N ALA A 80 14.36 -5.29 5.05
CA ALA A 80 15.01 -4.91 6.30
C ALA A 80 15.01 -3.39 6.46
N ASP A 81 14.50 -2.92 7.60
CA ASP A 81 14.52 -1.51 7.98
C ASP A 81 15.66 -1.23 8.94
N ILE A 82 16.71 -0.57 8.44
CA ILE A 82 17.96 -0.32 9.17
C ILE A 82 18.19 1.18 9.25
N HIS A 83 18.51 1.68 10.44
CA HIS A 83 18.62 3.13 10.67
C HIS A 83 20.06 3.64 10.73
N PHE A 84 20.96 2.99 11.49
CA PHE A 84 22.25 3.57 11.81
C PHE A 84 23.44 2.63 11.61
N ASP A 85 23.29 1.33 11.84
CA ASP A 85 24.41 0.39 11.83
C ASP A 85 24.51 -0.35 10.50
N TYR A 86 25.53 -0.02 9.70
CA TYR A 86 25.81 -0.68 8.43
C TYR A 86 26.08 -2.19 8.57
N ARG A 87 26.56 -2.66 9.73
CA ARG A 87 26.84 -4.09 9.97
C ARG A 87 25.57 -4.92 9.93
N LEU A 88 24.46 -4.34 10.37
CA LEU A 88 23.15 -4.98 10.25
C LEU A 88 22.74 -5.14 8.79
N ALA A 89 23.03 -4.13 7.94
CA ALA A 89 22.77 -4.22 6.49
C ALA A 89 23.58 -5.35 5.83
N LEU A 90 24.85 -5.49 6.19
CA LEU A 90 25.69 -6.60 5.71
C LEU A 90 25.15 -7.94 6.19
N ALA A 91 24.79 -8.03 7.48
CA ALA A 91 24.28 -9.26 8.08
C ALA A 91 22.99 -9.76 7.43
N VAL A 92 22.00 -8.87 7.18
CA VAL A 92 20.75 -9.27 6.52
C VAL A 92 20.95 -9.58 5.03
N ALA A 93 21.89 -8.89 4.35
CA ALA A 93 22.21 -9.18 2.96
C ALA A 93 22.78 -10.62 2.80
N GLU A 94 23.57 -11.09 3.74
CA GLU A 94 24.08 -12.47 3.77
C GLU A 94 23.00 -13.51 4.05
N ARG A 95 21.92 -13.11 4.72
CA ARG A 95 20.80 -13.96 5.14
C ARG A 95 19.60 -13.98 4.18
N GLY A 96 19.77 -13.43 2.97
CA GLY A 96 18.78 -13.56 1.90
C GLY A 96 17.61 -12.59 1.99
N ILE A 97 17.81 -11.42 2.59
CA ILE A 97 16.82 -10.34 2.53
C ILE A 97 16.60 -9.86 1.09
N ASP A 98 15.38 -9.50 0.73
CA ASP A 98 15.02 -9.14 -0.64
C ASP A 98 15.17 -7.64 -0.94
N LYS A 99 15.14 -6.78 0.06
CA LYS A 99 15.41 -5.33 -0.05
C LYS A 99 15.88 -4.76 1.28
N ILE A 100 16.70 -3.72 1.23
CA ILE A 100 17.12 -2.98 2.43
C ILE A 100 16.59 -1.56 2.36
N ARG A 101 16.03 -1.07 3.46
CA ARG A 101 15.72 0.36 3.65
C ARG A 101 16.76 0.98 4.56
N ILE A 102 17.46 1.94 4.04
CA ILE A 102 18.42 2.78 4.79
C ILE A 102 18.27 4.25 4.41
N ASN A 103 18.88 5.09 5.21
CA ASN A 103 19.30 6.43 4.78
C ASN A 103 20.84 6.40 4.71
N PRO A 104 21.46 6.42 3.51
CA PRO A 104 22.91 6.31 3.36
C PRO A 104 23.72 7.31 4.19
N GLY A 105 23.16 8.50 4.44
CA GLY A 105 23.81 9.52 5.30
C GLY A 105 23.83 9.18 6.78
N ASN A 106 23.08 8.16 7.23
CA ASN A 106 22.97 7.81 8.66
C ASN A 106 23.76 6.55 9.03
N ILE A 107 24.25 5.77 8.07
CA ILE A 107 24.93 4.50 8.32
C ILE A 107 26.46 4.63 8.51
N GLY A 108 26.95 5.85 8.68
CA GLY A 108 28.33 6.16 9.01
C GLY A 108 29.13 6.72 7.83
N SER A 109 30.40 6.30 7.72
CA SER A 109 31.32 6.84 6.70
C SER A 109 30.96 6.41 5.27
N GLU A 110 31.49 7.10 4.27
CA GLU A 110 31.37 6.69 2.86
C GLU A 110 31.88 5.27 2.62
N GLU A 111 32.91 4.82 3.35
CA GLU A 111 33.42 3.46 3.28
C GLU A 111 32.35 2.42 3.70
N ASN A 112 31.55 2.71 4.73
CA ASN A 112 30.45 1.88 5.15
C ASN A 112 29.35 1.79 4.10
N VAL A 113 29.03 2.92 3.45
CA VAL A 113 28.07 2.96 2.34
C VAL A 113 28.58 2.11 1.17
N SER A 114 29.87 2.19 0.84
CA SER A 114 30.50 1.37 -0.19
C SER A 114 30.34 -0.13 0.10
N LYS A 115 30.63 -0.56 1.34
CA LYS A 115 30.48 -1.98 1.75
C LYS A 115 29.05 -2.47 1.60
N VAL A 116 28.06 -1.64 2.00
CA VAL A 116 26.64 -2.00 1.86
C VAL A 116 26.24 -2.06 0.38
N ALA A 117 26.62 -1.07 -0.42
CA ALA A 117 26.33 -1.06 -1.85
C ALA A 117 26.93 -2.27 -2.56
N GLU A 118 28.18 -2.63 -2.26
CA GLU A 118 28.83 -3.82 -2.81
C GLU A 118 28.12 -5.12 -2.40
N ALA A 119 27.78 -5.28 -1.12
CA ALA A 119 27.08 -6.46 -0.61
C ALA A 119 25.70 -6.63 -1.27
N CYS A 120 24.96 -5.52 -1.43
CA CYS A 120 23.66 -5.50 -2.09
C CYS A 120 23.79 -5.80 -3.60
N ARG A 121 24.75 -5.19 -4.30
CA ARG A 121 24.99 -5.43 -5.73
C ARG A 121 25.33 -6.90 -6.02
N LYS A 122 26.22 -7.51 -5.24
CA LYS A 122 26.59 -8.93 -5.39
C LYS A 122 25.41 -9.89 -5.28
N ARG A 123 24.34 -9.48 -4.61
CA ARG A 123 23.16 -10.32 -4.33
C ARG A 123 21.88 -9.83 -5.02
N ASN A 124 21.98 -8.79 -5.86
CA ASN A 124 20.84 -8.13 -6.52
C ASN A 124 19.77 -7.66 -5.52
N ILE A 125 20.19 -7.11 -4.39
CA ILE A 125 19.32 -6.58 -3.35
C ILE A 125 19.15 -5.09 -3.57
N PRO A 126 17.95 -4.57 -3.96
CA PRO A 126 17.72 -3.15 -4.13
C PRO A 126 17.72 -2.42 -2.79
N ILE A 127 18.10 -1.14 -2.83
CA ILE A 127 18.12 -0.25 -1.66
C ILE A 127 17.00 0.78 -1.78
N ARG A 128 16.20 0.93 -0.72
CA ARG A 128 15.28 2.06 -0.60
C ARG A 128 15.88 3.17 0.24
N ILE A 129 16.06 4.31 -0.37
CA ILE A 129 16.39 5.57 0.31
C ILE A 129 15.12 6.11 0.96
N GLY A 130 15.17 6.34 2.29
CA GLY A 130 14.03 6.82 3.06
C GLY A 130 14.24 8.22 3.60
N VAL A 131 13.81 9.24 2.88
CA VAL A 131 13.79 10.63 3.36
C VAL A 131 12.50 10.89 4.14
N ASN A 132 12.62 11.43 5.34
CA ASN A 132 11.49 11.88 6.14
C ASN A 132 11.65 13.36 6.49
N GLY A 133 10.58 14.14 6.33
CA GLY A 133 10.60 15.57 6.63
C GLY A 133 10.99 15.88 8.08
N GLY A 134 10.63 15.03 9.04
CA GLY A 134 11.00 15.20 10.45
C GLY A 134 12.45 14.84 10.81
N SER A 135 13.25 14.30 9.86
CA SER A 135 14.63 13.85 10.12
C SER A 135 15.58 14.23 8.97
N LEU A 136 15.38 15.39 8.39
CA LEU A 136 16.31 15.95 7.40
C LEU A 136 17.66 16.30 8.03
N GLU A 137 18.72 16.22 7.23
CA GLU A 137 20.08 16.51 7.63
C GLU A 137 20.24 17.99 8.04
N LYS A 138 21.00 18.24 9.11
CA LYS A 138 21.25 19.60 9.64
C LYS A 138 21.65 20.62 8.57
N PRO A 139 22.58 20.32 7.64
CA PRO A 139 22.97 21.29 6.61
C PRO A 139 21.81 21.67 5.66
N LEU A 140 20.84 20.80 5.46
CA LEU A 140 19.65 21.11 4.68
C LEU A 140 18.67 21.97 5.46
N LEU A 141 18.48 21.69 6.75
CA LEU A 141 17.66 22.53 7.62
C LEU A 141 18.26 23.94 7.79
N GLU A 142 19.58 24.06 7.86
CA GLU A 142 20.27 25.38 7.87
C GLU A 142 20.07 26.14 6.55
N LYS A 143 20.15 25.43 5.40
CA LYS A 143 19.97 26.02 4.08
C LYS A 143 18.54 26.48 3.81
N TYR A 144 17.54 25.67 4.17
CA TYR A 144 16.13 25.89 3.83
C TYR A 144 15.29 26.44 4.98
N GLY A 145 15.83 26.48 6.20
CA GLY A 145 15.13 26.96 7.41
C GLY A 145 14.10 26.01 8.00
N HIS A 146 13.47 25.17 7.16
CA HIS A 146 12.44 24.21 7.56
C HIS A 146 12.32 23.06 6.54
N PRO A 147 11.65 21.94 6.88
CA PRO A 147 11.33 20.90 5.92
C PRO A 147 10.43 21.44 4.80
N CYS A 148 10.91 21.35 3.56
CA CYS A 148 10.19 21.75 2.35
C CYS A 148 10.43 20.72 1.23
N PRO A 149 9.65 20.75 0.13
CA PRO A 149 9.80 19.79 -0.97
C PRO A 149 11.21 19.78 -1.56
N GLU A 150 11.81 20.94 -1.72
CA GLU A 150 13.16 21.12 -2.27
C GLU A 150 14.23 20.53 -1.37
N ALA A 151 14.12 20.71 -0.05
CA ALA A 151 15.04 20.15 0.93
C ALA A 151 14.96 18.60 0.92
N MET A 152 13.74 18.04 0.84
CA MET A 152 13.53 16.60 0.76
C MET A 152 14.09 16.02 -0.54
N LEU A 153 13.88 16.68 -1.67
CA LEU A 153 14.45 16.26 -2.95
C LEU A 153 15.97 16.35 -2.96
N GLU A 154 16.54 17.43 -2.42
CA GLU A 154 18.00 17.57 -2.33
C GLU A 154 18.62 16.48 -1.47
N SER A 155 18.00 16.12 -0.34
CA SER A 155 18.40 14.97 0.49
C SER A 155 18.39 13.68 -0.35
N ALA A 156 17.28 13.38 -1.05
CA ALA A 156 17.18 12.20 -1.90
C ALA A 156 18.30 12.17 -2.97
N LYS A 157 18.54 13.28 -3.65
CA LYS A 157 19.60 13.39 -4.68
C LYS A 157 21.01 13.18 -4.10
N ARG A 158 21.31 13.70 -2.91
CA ARG A 158 22.58 13.48 -2.23
C ARG A 158 22.80 11.99 -1.97
N HIS A 159 21.78 11.29 -1.46
CA HIS A 159 21.86 9.86 -1.17
C HIS A 159 21.95 9.01 -2.44
N ILE A 160 21.23 9.37 -3.50
CA ILE A 160 21.36 8.74 -4.82
C ILE A 160 22.79 8.88 -5.34
N LYS A 161 23.32 10.10 -5.33
CA LYS A 161 24.69 10.38 -5.79
C LYS A 161 25.73 9.57 -5.00
N LEU A 162 25.51 9.39 -3.70
CA LEU A 162 26.40 8.61 -2.86
C LEU A 162 26.39 7.12 -3.23
N LEU A 163 25.23 6.53 -3.51
CA LEU A 163 25.14 5.13 -3.97
C LEU A 163 25.71 4.98 -5.39
N ASN A 164 25.38 5.90 -6.31
CA ASN A 164 25.88 5.85 -7.68
C ASN A 164 27.41 6.00 -7.77
N LYS A 165 28.06 6.67 -6.80
CA LYS A 165 29.52 6.72 -6.69
C LYS A 165 30.16 5.32 -6.58
N TYR A 166 29.39 4.34 -6.09
CA TYR A 166 29.80 2.95 -5.94
C TYR A 166 29.12 2.02 -6.94
N ASP A 167 28.75 2.52 -8.11
CA ASP A 167 28.08 1.78 -9.20
C ASP A 167 26.82 1.02 -8.73
N PHE A 168 26.05 1.65 -7.82
CA PHE A 168 24.79 1.07 -7.31
C PHE A 168 23.60 1.90 -7.77
N ASP A 169 22.73 1.31 -8.60
CA ASP A 169 21.60 1.98 -9.25
C ASP A 169 20.23 1.31 -9.01
N ASP A 170 20.18 0.16 -8.33
CA ASP A 170 18.93 -0.51 -7.94
C ASP A 170 18.27 0.18 -6.75
N ILE A 171 17.78 1.39 -6.99
CA ILE A 171 17.32 2.32 -5.96
C ILE A 171 15.81 2.53 -6.08
N CYS A 172 15.13 2.53 -4.93
CA CYS A 172 13.77 3.02 -4.75
C CYS A 172 13.79 4.21 -3.78
N ILE A 173 12.87 5.17 -3.93
CA ILE A 173 12.91 6.38 -3.12
C ILE A 173 11.58 6.58 -2.39
N SER A 174 11.67 6.97 -1.13
CA SER A 174 10.51 7.46 -0.38
C SER A 174 10.81 8.80 0.27
N MET A 175 9.85 9.75 0.17
CA MET A 175 9.93 11.08 0.75
C MET A 175 8.62 11.34 1.51
N LYS A 176 8.63 11.07 2.80
CA LYS A 176 7.42 11.08 3.63
C LYS A 176 7.44 12.24 4.64
N SER A 177 6.25 12.76 4.90
CA SER A 177 6.00 13.70 5.99
C SER A 177 4.67 13.37 6.64
N SER A 178 4.42 13.85 7.85
CA SER A 178 3.11 13.87 8.49
C SER A 178 2.16 14.91 7.88
N SER A 179 2.72 15.89 7.15
CA SER A 179 1.95 16.84 6.36
C SER A 179 1.61 16.27 4.99
N VAL A 180 0.31 16.06 4.72
CA VAL A 180 -0.19 15.59 3.41
C VAL A 180 0.19 16.54 2.29
N PRO A 181 -0.01 17.89 2.39
CA PRO A 181 0.41 18.83 1.35
C PRO A 181 1.90 18.78 1.05
N LEU A 182 2.75 18.73 2.09
CA LEU A 182 4.20 18.63 1.92
C LEU A 182 4.59 17.32 1.23
N THR A 183 3.97 16.20 1.62
CA THR A 183 4.21 14.90 0.98
C THR A 183 3.87 14.95 -0.50
N ILE A 184 2.68 15.44 -0.87
CA ILE A 184 2.26 15.56 -2.26
C ILE A 184 3.23 16.44 -3.06
N ALA A 185 3.58 17.61 -2.55
CA ALA A 185 4.49 18.53 -3.22
C ALA A 185 5.90 17.91 -3.42
N ALA A 186 6.43 17.22 -2.41
CA ALA A 186 7.73 16.55 -2.50
C ALA A 186 7.76 15.46 -3.57
N TYR A 187 6.71 14.60 -3.63
CA TYR A 187 6.65 13.55 -4.65
C TYR A 187 6.38 14.08 -6.06
N ARG A 188 5.60 15.16 -6.23
CA ARG A 188 5.44 15.84 -7.52
C ARG A 188 6.79 16.35 -8.04
N LEU A 189 7.54 17.03 -7.17
CA LEU A 189 8.87 17.55 -7.52
C LEU A 189 9.83 16.41 -7.86
N ALA A 190 9.88 15.35 -7.04
CA ALA A 190 10.70 14.17 -7.30
C ALA A 190 10.31 13.46 -8.60
N SER A 191 9.03 13.32 -8.86
CA SER A 191 8.53 12.70 -10.08
C SER A 191 8.98 13.47 -11.33
N GLY A 192 9.09 14.81 -11.26
CA GLY A 192 9.61 15.63 -12.37
C GLY A 192 11.12 15.45 -12.62
N GLU A 193 11.90 15.13 -11.60
CA GLU A 193 13.36 15.19 -11.66
C GLU A 193 14.09 13.84 -11.52
N LEU A 194 13.40 12.78 -11.03
CA LEU A 194 13.99 11.48 -10.78
C LEU A 194 13.36 10.42 -11.67
N SER A 195 14.16 9.44 -12.10
CA SER A 195 13.72 8.28 -12.88
C SER A 195 13.57 7.00 -12.04
N TYR A 196 13.84 7.07 -10.75
CA TYR A 196 13.74 5.92 -9.83
C TYR A 196 12.31 5.66 -9.39
N PRO A 197 11.94 4.40 -9.10
CA PRO A 197 10.62 4.09 -8.58
C PRO A 197 10.36 4.75 -7.22
N LEU A 198 9.13 5.23 -7.04
CA LEU A 198 8.71 5.96 -5.87
C LEU A 198 7.84 5.11 -4.95
N HIS A 199 8.25 5.00 -3.69
CA HIS A 199 7.49 4.35 -2.62
C HIS A 199 6.69 5.41 -1.87
N VAL A 200 5.41 5.57 -2.25
CA VAL A 200 4.55 6.64 -1.73
C VAL A 200 3.85 6.25 -0.43
N GLY A 201 3.60 7.23 0.40
CA GLY A 201 2.88 7.10 1.67
C GLY A 201 3.03 8.36 2.51
N VAL A 202 2.07 8.56 3.41
CA VAL A 202 2.13 9.56 4.48
C VAL A 202 2.60 8.87 5.74
N THR A 203 3.34 9.53 6.61
CA THR A 203 3.80 8.97 7.90
C THR A 203 3.12 9.65 9.07
N GLU A 204 3.02 8.94 10.21
CA GLU A 204 2.47 9.50 11.45
C GLU A 204 1.04 10.05 11.30
N THR A 205 0.20 9.32 10.56
CA THR A 205 -1.16 9.79 10.22
C THR A 205 -2.18 9.61 11.35
N GLY A 206 -1.79 9.01 12.48
CA GLY A 206 -2.64 8.83 13.66
C GLY A 206 -3.50 7.58 13.62
N THR A 207 -4.67 7.65 14.27
CA THR A 207 -5.59 6.51 14.45
C THR A 207 -6.19 6.04 13.11
N ALA A 208 -6.83 4.86 13.13
CA ALA A 208 -7.35 4.21 11.92
C ALA A 208 -8.21 5.14 11.05
N TRP A 209 -9.18 5.85 11.63
CA TRP A 209 -10.07 6.74 10.89
C TRP A 209 -9.33 7.92 10.24
N ASN A 210 -8.68 8.74 11.06
CA ASN A 210 -7.97 9.93 10.56
C ASN A 210 -6.82 9.56 9.62
N GLY A 211 -6.08 8.50 9.97
CA GLY A 211 -4.96 8.02 9.17
C GLY A 211 -5.40 7.47 7.81
N THR A 212 -6.55 6.79 7.75
CA THR A 212 -7.13 6.35 6.48
C THR A 212 -7.47 7.52 5.58
N ILE A 213 -8.11 8.58 6.12
CA ILE A 213 -8.46 9.78 5.34
C ILE A 213 -7.19 10.47 4.82
N GLN A 214 -6.21 10.73 5.69
CA GLN A 214 -4.96 11.38 5.30
C GLN A 214 -4.19 10.57 4.26
N SER A 215 -4.12 9.24 4.42
CA SER A 215 -3.49 8.34 3.48
C SER A 215 -4.24 8.30 2.14
N ALA A 216 -5.57 8.25 2.16
CA ALA A 216 -6.40 8.26 0.96
C ALA A 216 -6.19 9.56 0.16
N VAL A 217 -6.17 10.71 0.83
CA VAL A 217 -5.91 12.00 0.18
C VAL A 217 -4.47 12.04 -0.36
N GLY A 218 -3.46 11.72 0.44
CA GLY A 218 -2.05 11.85 0.04
C GLY A 218 -1.65 10.84 -1.04
N ILE A 219 -1.91 9.56 -0.81
CA ILE A 219 -1.57 8.48 -1.76
C ILE A 219 -2.50 8.54 -2.98
N GLY A 220 -3.80 8.72 -2.78
CA GLY A 220 -4.78 8.76 -3.86
C GLY A 220 -4.52 9.91 -4.85
N THR A 221 -4.19 11.10 -4.37
CA THR A 221 -3.80 12.24 -5.22
C THR A 221 -2.60 11.89 -6.09
N LEU A 222 -1.52 11.37 -5.49
CA LEU A 222 -0.29 11.03 -6.23
C LEU A 222 -0.54 9.95 -7.28
N LEU A 223 -1.24 8.88 -6.90
CA LEU A 223 -1.58 7.79 -7.82
C LEU A 223 -2.46 8.25 -8.98
N SER A 224 -3.41 9.17 -8.72
CA SER A 224 -4.28 9.77 -9.75
C SER A 224 -3.50 10.66 -10.73
N GLU A 225 -2.31 11.13 -10.35
CA GLU A 225 -1.38 11.88 -11.19
C GLU A 225 -0.32 10.96 -11.86
N GLY A 226 -0.47 9.64 -11.75
CA GLY A 226 0.47 8.67 -12.28
C GLY A 226 1.77 8.54 -11.48
N ILE A 227 1.82 9.07 -10.25
CA ILE A 227 3.01 9.09 -9.39
C ILE A 227 2.92 8.00 -8.34
N GLY A 228 3.86 7.06 -8.33
CA GLY A 228 3.99 6.00 -7.33
C GLY A 228 4.00 4.60 -7.93
N ASP A 229 4.96 3.79 -7.48
CA ASP A 229 5.20 2.43 -7.95
C ASP A 229 4.97 1.38 -6.85
N THR A 230 5.02 1.80 -5.59
CA THR A 230 4.71 0.98 -4.42
C THR A 230 4.17 1.87 -3.31
N VAL A 231 3.23 1.36 -2.51
CA VAL A 231 2.54 2.15 -1.49
C VAL A 231 2.68 1.54 -0.10
N ARG A 232 2.68 2.40 0.94
CA ARG A 232 2.46 1.99 2.32
C ARG A 232 1.60 3.00 3.05
N VAL A 233 0.49 2.52 3.58
CA VAL A 233 -0.32 3.22 4.59
C VAL A 233 0.33 3.04 5.95
N SER A 234 0.28 4.03 6.81
CA SER A 234 0.82 3.98 8.18
C SER A 234 -0.27 4.41 9.17
N LEU A 235 -0.73 3.48 9.99
CA LEU A 235 -1.81 3.71 10.96
C LEU A 235 -1.36 3.31 12.36
N THR A 236 -1.90 3.98 13.38
CA THR A 236 -1.86 3.48 14.76
C THR A 236 -3.00 2.45 14.91
N ALA A 237 -2.83 1.27 14.31
CA ALA A 237 -3.79 0.18 14.26
C ALA A 237 -3.09 -1.16 13.95
N ASP A 238 -3.85 -2.27 13.84
CA ASP A 238 -3.31 -3.53 13.32
C ASP A 238 -2.79 -3.33 11.89
N PRO A 239 -1.57 -3.80 11.55
CA PRO A 239 -1.01 -3.66 10.20
C PRO A 239 -1.88 -4.25 9.07
N VAL A 240 -2.78 -5.18 9.35
CA VAL A 240 -3.77 -5.68 8.39
C VAL A 240 -4.68 -4.55 7.89
N GLU A 241 -5.04 -3.60 8.76
CA GLU A 241 -5.87 -2.45 8.36
C GLU A 241 -5.11 -1.48 7.43
N GLU A 242 -3.77 -1.40 7.57
CA GLU A 242 -2.92 -0.65 6.62
C GLU A 242 -3.02 -1.25 5.21
N VAL A 243 -2.97 -2.59 5.10
CA VAL A 243 -3.06 -3.31 3.83
C VAL A 243 -4.44 -3.13 3.19
N LYS A 244 -5.52 -3.33 3.97
CA LYS A 244 -6.89 -3.11 3.49
C LYS A 244 -7.11 -1.68 2.97
N THR A 245 -6.63 -0.69 3.71
CA THR A 245 -6.70 0.73 3.32
C THR A 245 -5.92 0.98 2.03
N ALA A 246 -4.71 0.44 1.89
CA ALA A 246 -3.90 0.59 0.68
C ALA A 246 -4.61 -0.02 -0.55
N ILE A 247 -5.17 -1.22 -0.40
CA ILE A 247 -5.94 -1.89 -1.46
C ILE A 247 -7.19 -1.08 -1.83
N ALA A 248 -7.92 -0.55 -0.85
CA ALA A 248 -9.09 0.28 -1.09
C ALA A 248 -8.72 1.55 -1.87
N ILE A 249 -7.61 2.22 -1.53
CA ILE A 249 -7.09 3.37 -2.27
C ILE A 249 -6.77 2.97 -3.72
N LEU A 250 -6.03 1.87 -3.94
CA LEU A 250 -5.67 1.40 -5.28
C LEU A 250 -6.91 1.06 -6.13
N LYS A 251 -7.91 0.40 -5.54
CA LYS A 251 -9.20 0.12 -6.20
C LYS A 251 -9.94 1.43 -6.55
N SER A 252 -9.97 2.38 -5.64
CA SER A 252 -10.68 3.67 -5.84
C SER A 252 -10.11 4.50 -6.99
N VAL A 253 -8.80 4.37 -7.27
CA VAL A 253 -8.14 5.05 -8.41
C VAL A 253 -7.98 4.14 -9.64
N GLY A 254 -8.56 2.93 -9.65
CA GLY A 254 -8.55 2.01 -10.78
C GLY A 254 -7.20 1.32 -11.05
N LEU A 255 -6.29 1.29 -10.08
CA LEU A 255 -4.97 0.66 -10.20
C LEU A 255 -4.90 -0.78 -9.65
N ARG A 256 -5.96 -1.25 -9.01
CA ARG A 256 -6.11 -2.64 -8.58
C ARG A 256 -7.53 -3.11 -8.91
N GLN A 257 -7.65 -4.28 -9.47
CA GLN A 257 -8.92 -4.93 -9.76
C GLN A 257 -9.53 -5.52 -8.48
N GLY A 258 -10.81 -5.83 -8.52
CA GLY A 258 -11.54 -6.48 -7.45
C GLY A 258 -12.98 -5.98 -7.38
N ILE A 259 -13.76 -6.50 -6.45
CA ILE A 259 -15.16 -6.11 -6.31
C ILE A 259 -15.25 -4.64 -5.85
N ARG A 260 -16.09 -3.90 -6.55
CA ARG A 260 -16.51 -2.54 -6.20
C ARG A 260 -17.94 -2.57 -5.68
N LEU A 261 -18.12 -2.22 -4.42
CA LEU A 261 -19.46 -2.01 -3.85
C LEU A 261 -19.92 -0.57 -4.13
N VAL A 262 -21.12 -0.44 -4.65
CA VAL A 262 -21.81 0.83 -4.83
C VAL A 262 -23.09 0.80 -3.99
N SER A 263 -23.23 1.71 -3.05
CA SER A 263 -24.43 1.82 -2.21
C SER A 263 -24.94 3.25 -2.21
N CYS A 264 -26.24 3.43 -2.30
CA CYS A 264 -26.81 4.77 -2.18
C CYS A 264 -26.76 5.27 -0.73
N PRO A 265 -26.69 6.58 -0.50
CA PRO A 265 -26.79 7.12 0.85
C PRO A 265 -28.20 6.89 1.42
N THR A 266 -28.30 6.73 2.73
CA THR A 266 -29.59 6.67 3.42
C THR A 266 -30.34 8.01 3.21
N CYS A 267 -31.56 7.94 2.72
CA CYS A 267 -32.40 9.12 2.50
C CYS A 267 -33.85 8.83 2.90
N GLY A 268 -34.73 9.82 2.86
CA GLY A 268 -36.15 9.67 3.24
C GLY A 268 -36.99 8.70 2.39
N ARG A 269 -36.39 8.15 1.32
CA ARG A 269 -37.03 7.11 0.47
C ARG A 269 -36.61 5.70 0.86
N THR A 270 -35.62 5.54 1.75
CA THR A 270 -35.14 4.23 2.21
C THR A 270 -36.16 3.58 3.14
N ASN A 271 -36.64 2.39 2.78
CA ASN A 271 -37.66 1.66 3.52
C ASN A 271 -37.10 0.39 4.22
N ILE A 272 -35.80 0.20 4.20
CA ILE A 272 -35.09 -0.99 4.71
C ILE A 272 -33.93 -0.59 5.60
N ASP A 273 -33.40 -1.49 6.38
CA ASP A 273 -32.12 -1.31 7.04
C ASP A 273 -30.97 -1.46 6.04
N LEU A 274 -30.79 -0.39 5.24
CA LEU A 274 -29.77 -0.33 4.18
C LEU A 274 -28.33 -0.44 4.75
N ILE A 275 -28.11 0.10 5.94
CA ILE A 275 -26.75 0.11 6.54
C ILE A 275 -26.33 -1.33 6.86
N SER A 276 -27.20 -2.08 7.56
CA SER A 276 -26.90 -3.48 7.89
C SER A 276 -26.76 -4.35 6.63
N LEU A 277 -27.65 -4.16 5.65
CA LEU A 277 -27.61 -4.91 4.40
C LEU A 277 -26.33 -4.63 3.60
N ALA A 278 -25.92 -3.37 3.47
CA ALA A 278 -24.70 -3.00 2.75
C ALA A 278 -23.44 -3.56 3.42
N ASN A 279 -23.37 -3.48 4.76
CA ASN A 279 -22.25 -4.05 5.53
C ASN A 279 -22.19 -5.58 5.43
N GLU A 280 -23.34 -6.26 5.42
CA GLU A 280 -23.41 -7.71 5.25
C GLU A 280 -22.93 -8.12 3.85
N VAL A 281 -23.44 -7.45 2.80
CA VAL A 281 -22.99 -7.69 1.43
C VAL A 281 -21.49 -7.44 1.31
N GLU A 282 -20.97 -6.29 1.80
CA GLU A 282 -19.54 -5.96 1.75
C GLU A 282 -18.69 -7.06 2.39
N LYS A 283 -19.10 -7.54 3.57
CA LYS A 283 -18.40 -8.62 4.27
C LYS A 283 -18.38 -9.92 3.45
N ARG A 284 -19.50 -10.28 2.84
CA ARG A 284 -19.62 -11.56 2.09
C ARG A 284 -18.89 -11.53 0.75
N ILE A 285 -18.90 -10.39 0.05
CA ILE A 285 -18.16 -10.26 -1.23
C ILE A 285 -16.66 -10.07 -1.04
N SER A 286 -16.19 -9.73 0.15
CA SER A 286 -14.76 -9.43 0.41
C SER A 286 -13.81 -10.60 0.11
N GLY A 287 -14.31 -11.84 0.13
CA GLY A 287 -13.55 -13.07 -0.17
C GLY A 287 -13.60 -13.49 -1.65
N ILE A 288 -14.36 -12.81 -2.49
CA ILE A 288 -14.52 -13.16 -3.90
C ILE A 288 -13.49 -12.42 -4.74
N ASP A 289 -12.64 -13.15 -5.45
CA ASP A 289 -11.60 -12.59 -6.33
C ASP A 289 -12.14 -12.40 -7.76
N ARG A 290 -12.94 -11.35 -7.95
CA ARG A 290 -13.52 -10.97 -9.25
C ARG A 290 -13.51 -9.47 -9.45
N ASN A 291 -13.41 -9.06 -10.72
CA ASN A 291 -13.50 -7.64 -11.08
C ASN A 291 -14.93 -7.29 -11.50
N ILE A 292 -15.80 -7.07 -10.53
CA ILE A 292 -17.23 -6.78 -10.73
C ILE A 292 -17.68 -5.60 -9.86
N THR A 293 -18.75 -4.93 -10.29
CA THR A 293 -19.45 -3.92 -9.51
C THR A 293 -20.73 -4.51 -8.94
N VAL A 294 -20.89 -4.43 -7.62
CA VAL A 294 -22.08 -4.88 -6.89
C VAL A 294 -22.80 -3.66 -6.32
N ALA A 295 -24.10 -3.55 -6.57
CA ALA A 295 -24.92 -2.44 -6.11
C ALA A 295 -25.87 -2.84 -4.98
N VAL A 296 -25.95 -2.02 -3.93
CA VAL A 296 -26.93 -2.18 -2.83
C VAL A 296 -27.72 -0.87 -2.69
N MET A 297 -29.00 -0.93 -3.06
CA MET A 297 -29.85 0.25 -3.15
C MET A 297 -31.01 0.19 -2.14
N GLY A 298 -31.27 1.31 -1.47
CA GLY A 298 -32.27 1.41 -0.40
C GLY A 298 -33.73 1.55 -0.87
N CYS A 299 -33.96 1.77 -2.16
CA CYS A 299 -35.33 1.85 -2.71
C CYS A 299 -35.39 1.37 -4.16
N VAL A 300 -36.55 0.85 -4.57
CA VAL A 300 -36.78 0.33 -5.93
C VAL A 300 -36.96 1.43 -6.99
N VAL A 301 -37.19 2.68 -6.57
CA VAL A 301 -37.51 3.79 -7.51
C VAL A 301 -36.28 4.20 -8.31
N ASN A 302 -35.13 4.36 -7.67
CA ASN A 302 -33.89 4.78 -8.33
C ASN A 302 -32.89 3.62 -8.45
N GLY A 303 -33.13 2.49 -7.74
CA GLY A 303 -32.18 1.37 -7.67
C GLY A 303 -31.72 0.89 -9.04
N PRO A 304 -32.65 0.51 -9.94
CA PRO A 304 -32.26 0.05 -11.28
C PRO A 304 -31.65 1.13 -12.17
N GLY A 305 -31.96 2.41 -11.93
CA GLY A 305 -31.42 3.55 -12.71
C GLY A 305 -29.98 3.91 -12.31
N GLU A 306 -29.74 4.11 -11.02
CA GLU A 306 -28.42 4.47 -10.49
C GLU A 306 -27.44 3.30 -10.49
N ALA A 307 -27.96 2.07 -10.45
CA ALA A 307 -27.17 0.84 -10.48
C ALA A 307 -27.11 0.16 -11.86
N ARG A 308 -27.52 0.87 -12.93
CA ARG A 308 -27.61 0.31 -14.29
C ARG A 308 -26.29 -0.22 -14.81
N GLU A 309 -25.19 0.38 -14.38
CA GLU A 309 -23.82 -0.02 -14.76
C GLU A 309 -23.23 -1.09 -13.83
N ALA A 310 -23.94 -1.51 -12.79
CA ALA A 310 -23.48 -2.58 -11.91
C ALA A 310 -23.72 -3.95 -12.55
N ASP A 311 -22.74 -4.85 -12.38
CA ASP A 311 -22.87 -6.20 -12.88
C ASP A 311 -23.97 -6.96 -12.13
N TYR A 312 -24.04 -6.79 -10.81
CA TYR A 312 -25.06 -7.40 -9.95
C TYR A 312 -25.57 -6.38 -8.94
N GLY A 313 -26.79 -6.56 -8.47
CA GLY A 313 -27.25 -5.71 -7.39
C GLY A 313 -28.59 -6.09 -6.81
N ILE A 314 -28.89 -5.45 -5.69
CA ILE A 314 -30.15 -5.53 -4.98
C ILE A 314 -30.70 -4.15 -4.70
N ALA A 315 -32.03 -4.06 -4.70
CA ALA A 315 -32.72 -2.82 -4.36
C ALA A 315 -33.84 -3.12 -3.36
N GLY A 316 -33.80 -2.47 -2.20
CA GLY A 316 -34.80 -2.67 -1.15
C GLY A 316 -36.15 -2.06 -1.47
N GLY A 317 -37.24 -2.77 -1.16
CA GLY A 317 -38.60 -2.30 -1.17
C GLY A 317 -39.23 -2.39 0.21
N LYS A 318 -40.52 -2.10 0.36
CA LYS A 318 -41.19 -2.03 1.66
C LYS A 318 -41.27 -3.41 2.37
N ASP A 319 -41.61 -4.47 1.65
CA ASP A 319 -41.78 -5.82 2.20
C ASP A 319 -40.88 -6.86 1.48
N CYS A 320 -40.31 -6.50 0.34
CA CYS A 320 -39.45 -7.35 -0.48
C CYS A 320 -38.45 -6.47 -1.24
N GLY A 321 -37.41 -7.07 -1.79
CA GLY A 321 -36.40 -6.39 -2.61
C GLY A 321 -36.28 -7.02 -3.99
N LEU A 322 -35.68 -6.26 -4.90
CA LEU A 322 -35.39 -6.69 -6.26
C LEU A 322 -33.95 -7.20 -6.33
N LEU A 323 -33.74 -8.31 -7.04
CA LEU A 323 -32.43 -8.78 -7.48
C LEU A 323 -32.29 -8.45 -8.98
N PHE A 324 -31.18 -7.89 -9.38
CA PHE A 324 -30.92 -7.53 -10.77
C PHE A 324 -29.48 -7.85 -11.20
N LYS A 325 -29.31 -8.02 -12.51
CA LYS A 325 -28.02 -8.24 -13.19
C LYS A 325 -27.97 -7.36 -14.43
N HIS A 326 -26.90 -6.59 -14.59
CA HIS A 326 -26.73 -5.64 -15.72
C HIS A 326 -27.96 -4.76 -15.96
N GLY A 327 -28.62 -4.30 -14.88
CA GLY A 327 -29.81 -3.47 -14.93
C GLY A 327 -31.14 -4.23 -15.19
N GLU A 328 -31.10 -5.52 -15.49
CA GLU A 328 -32.30 -6.35 -15.69
C GLU A 328 -32.76 -6.98 -14.38
N VAL A 329 -34.03 -6.83 -14.04
CA VAL A 329 -34.63 -7.42 -12.82
C VAL A 329 -34.82 -8.91 -13.05
N LEU A 330 -34.18 -9.74 -12.22
CA LEU A 330 -34.26 -11.20 -12.26
C LEU A 330 -35.39 -11.74 -11.40
N GLY A 331 -35.75 -11.04 -10.32
CA GLY A 331 -36.79 -11.49 -9.41
C GLY A 331 -36.95 -10.59 -8.19
N THR A 332 -37.96 -10.96 -7.39
CA THR A 332 -38.30 -10.31 -6.13
C THR A 332 -38.10 -11.31 -4.99
N TYR A 333 -37.42 -10.89 -3.94
CA TYR A 333 -37.06 -11.73 -2.80
C TYR A 333 -37.51 -11.09 -1.48
N PRO A 334 -37.87 -11.89 -0.46
CA PRO A 334 -38.01 -11.38 0.89
C PRO A 334 -36.72 -10.73 1.37
N TYR A 335 -36.83 -9.73 2.23
CA TYR A 335 -35.68 -8.94 2.67
C TYR A 335 -34.57 -9.78 3.32
N ASP A 336 -34.96 -10.73 4.17
CA ASP A 336 -34.07 -11.67 4.86
C ASP A 336 -33.34 -12.67 3.94
N ARG A 337 -33.78 -12.79 2.68
CA ARG A 337 -33.17 -13.67 1.66
C ARG A 337 -32.43 -12.91 0.57
N LEU A 338 -32.50 -11.58 0.61
CA LEU A 338 -32.02 -10.76 -0.49
C LEU A 338 -30.49 -10.78 -0.64
N CYS A 339 -29.78 -10.77 0.48
CA CYS A 339 -28.33 -10.93 0.49
C CYS A 339 -27.89 -12.32 0.00
N ASP A 340 -28.53 -13.37 0.48
CA ASP A 340 -28.24 -14.75 0.03
C ASP A 340 -28.45 -14.91 -1.48
N ALA A 341 -29.58 -14.42 -1.99
CA ALA A 341 -29.90 -14.49 -3.42
C ALA A 341 -28.86 -13.75 -4.29
N LEU A 342 -28.34 -12.61 -3.82
CA LEU A 342 -27.27 -11.88 -4.50
C LEU A 342 -25.96 -12.68 -4.52
N ILE A 343 -25.55 -13.23 -3.40
CA ILE A 343 -24.30 -14.01 -3.31
C ILE A 343 -24.40 -15.29 -4.14
N ASP A 344 -25.51 -16.01 -4.04
CA ASP A 344 -25.77 -17.22 -4.85
C ASP A 344 -25.70 -16.92 -6.36
N LEU A 345 -26.23 -15.76 -6.79
CA LEU A 345 -26.15 -15.34 -8.18
C LEU A 345 -24.69 -15.05 -8.61
N ILE A 346 -23.93 -14.35 -7.79
CA ILE A 346 -22.52 -14.02 -8.06
C ILE A 346 -21.68 -15.30 -8.14
N GLU A 347 -21.92 -16.27 -7.24
CA GLU A 347 -21.19 -17.54 -7.20
C GLU A 347 -21.56 -18.49 -8.35
N LYS A 348 -22.81 -18.51 -8.79
CA LYS A 348 -23.27 -19.35 -9.93
C LYS A 348 -22.78 -18.89 -11.28
N ASP A 349 -22.42 -17.62 -11.42
CA ASP A 349 -21.88 -17.07 -12.67
C ASP A 349 -20.34 -17.24 -12.77
N VAL A 350 -19.78 -18.12 -11.96
CA VAL A 350 -18.34 -18.47 -11.96
C VAL A 350 -18.01 -19.48 -13.06
#